data_c099537488a592d2944ee22b3700445b
#
_entry.id   c099537488a592d2944ee22b3700445b
#
_cell.length_a   1.000
_cell.length_b   1.000
_cell.length_c   1.000
_cell.angle_alpha   90.00
_cell.angle_beta   90.00
_cell.angle_gamma   90.00
#
_symmetry.space_group_name_H-M   'P 1'
#
loop_
_entity.id
_entity.type
_entity.pdbx_description
1 polymer ?
#
loop_
_entity_poly.entity_id
_entity_poly.type
_entity_poly.pdbx_seq_one_letter_code
_entity_poly.pdbx_strand_id
1 'polypeptide(L)'
;MDKIIKTISENGSFRAYVLDSTETVRTAQEKHQTQASSTVALGRTLIASQILAANEKGQTKITVKVLGTSSLGAIITVADTEGNVKGYVQNPGVDIKKTATGEVLVGPFVGQGEFLVITDYGTGNPYNSMTPLISGEIGEDLAFYLTESQQTPSAVGLNVLLDENDKVKVAGGFLVQVLPGAKEAEIARFEKRIQEMPAISRLLESDDHIEALLAAIYGNEPYKRLSEEEIRFQCDCNKERFMNALATLPKADLEEMRDQDQGAEIVCQFCQTTYHFDQNDLEELIRDKS
;
A
#
# COMPACT_ATOMS: atom_id res chain seq x y z
N MET A 1 -12.63 -6.89 -10.41
CA MET A 1 -11.69 -5.86 -10.84
C MET A 1 -11.59 -4.86 -9.70
N ASP A 2 -10.40 -4.63 -9.20
CA ASP A 2 -10.20 -3.77 -8.04
C ASP A 2 -10.54 -2.32 -8.35
N LYS A 3 -11.13 -1.62 -7.37
CA LYS A 3 -11.54 -0.23 -7.55
C LYS A 3 -11.55 0.54 -6.23
N ILE A 4 -11.40 1.84 -6.34
CA ILE A 4 -11.57 2.79 -5.25
C ILE A 4 -12.70 3.76 -5.56
N ILE A 5 -13.58 3.98 -4.60
CA ILE A 5 -14.70 4.92 -4.70
C ILE A 5 -14.47 6.06 -3.70
N LYS A 6 -14.52 7.28 -4.21
CA LYS A 6 -14.47 8.49 -3.41
C LYS A 6 -15.86 9.06 -3.25
N THR A 7 -16.24 9.36 -2.03
CA THR A 7 -17.56 9.89 -1.69
C THR A 7 -17.47 11.09 -0.78
N ILE A 8 -18.55 11.88 -0.70
CA ILE A 8 -18.72 12.97 0.24
C ILE A 8 -20.13 12.94 0.82
N SER A 9 -20.27 13.16 2.12
CA SER A 9 -21.59 13.35 2.73
C SER A 9 -22.31 14.57 2.13
N GLU A 10 -23.63 14.55 2.01
CA GLU A 10 -24.37 15.63 1.34
C GLU A 10 -24.21 16.97 2.05
N ASN A 11 -24.03 16.95 3.37
CA ASN A 11 -23.75 18.16 4.19
C ASN A 11 -22.29 18.64 4.09
N GLY A 12 -21.41 17.92 3.38
CA GLY A 12 -19.99 18.26 3.21
C GLY A 12 -19.11 18.04 4.44
N SER A 13 -19.59 17.38 5.49
CA SER A 13 -18.85 17.17 6.74
C SER A 13 -17.82 16.05 6.69
N PHE A 14 -18.03 15.04 5.82
CA PHE A 14 -17.17 13.85 5.73
C PHE A 14 -16.88 13.48 4.29
N ARG A 15 -15.63 13.10 4.05
CA ARG A 15 -15.18 12.49 2.79
C ARG A 15 -14.74 11.08 3.08
N ALA A 16 -15.16 10.12 2.26
CA ALA A 16 -14.74 8.75 2.40
C ALA A 16 -14.13 8.21 1.12
N TYR A 17 -13.16 7.32 1.30
CA TYR A 17 -12.57 6.45 0.29
C TYR A 17 -12.86 5.02 0.70
N VAL A 18 -13.45 4.25 -0.19
CA VAL A 18 -13.74 2.83 0.02
C VAL A 18 -13.16 2.06 -1.14
N LEU A 19 -12.45 0.96 -0.87
CA LEU A 19 -11.81 0.21 -1.93
C LEU A 19 -11.88 -1.30 -1.73
N ASP A 20 -11.97 -1.98 -2.86
CA ASP A 20 -11.63 -3.39 -3.05
C ASP A 20 -10.23 -3.44 -3.69
N SER A 21 -9.32 -4.15 -3.07
CA SER A 21 -7.93 -4.32 -3.50
C SER A 21 -7.54 -5.80 -3.54
N THR A 22 -8.53 -6.68 -3.73
CA THR A 22 -8.36 -8.14 -3.63
C THR A 22 -7.37 -8.68 -4.64
N GLU A 23 -7.52 -8.35 -5.92
CA GLU A 23 -6.61 -8.82 -6.98
C GLU A 23 -5.21 -8.19 -6.86
N THR A 24 -5.13 -6.94 -6.40
CA THR A 24 -3.88 -6.25 -6.11
C THR A 24 -3.07 -7.00 -5.06
N VAL A 25 -3.70 -7.35 -3.93
CA VAL A 25 -3.02 -8.04 -2.82
C VAL A 25 -2.73 -9.50 -3.20
N ARG A 26 -3.61 -10.16 -3.93
CA ARG A 26 -3.38 -11.52 -4.48
C ARG A 26 -2.17 -11.54 -5.40
N THR A 27 -2.08 -10.59 -6.32
CA THR A 27 -0.93 -10.45 -7.22
C THR A 27 0.38 -10.22 -6.44
N ALA A 28 0.35 -9.40 -5.39
CA ALA A 28 1.50 -9.18 -4.52
C ALA A 28 1.92 -10.48 -3.79
N GLN A 29 0.94 -11.23 -3.23
CA GLN A 29 1.19 -12.51 -2.58
C GLN A 29 1.86 -13.51 -3.53
N GLU A 30 1.34 -13.64 -4.75
CA GLU A 30 1.86 -14.57 -5.77
C GLU A 30 3.27 -14.19 -6.21
N LYS A 31 3.53 -12.91 -6.48
CA LYS A 31 4.85 -12.44 -6.94
C LYS A 31 5.92 -12.59 -5.88
N HIS A 32 5.61 -12.25 -4.64
CA HIS A 32 6.58 -12.26 -3.53
C HIS A 32 6.58 -13.56 -2.74
N GLN A 33 5.67 -14.51 -3.04
CA GLN A 33 5.53 -15.79 -2.32
C GLN A 33 5.41 -15.57 -0.80
N THR A 34 4.64 -14.55 -0.40
CA THR A 34 4.50 -14.17 1.00
C THR A 34 3.69 -15.19 1.79
N GLN A 35 4.13 -15.50 3.02
CA GLN A 35 3.37 -16.26 4.01
C GLN A 35 2.27 -15.38 4.65
N ALA A 36 1.37 -15.98 5.43
CA ALA A 36 0.15 -15.35 5.91
C ALA A 36 0.35 -13.95 6.50
N SER A 37 1.31 -13.79 7.43
CA SER A 37 1.53 -12.50 8.09
C SER A 37 2.14 -11.45 7.19
N SER A 38 3.12 -11.88 6.40
CA SER A 38 3.75 -11.00 5.41
C SER A 38 2.73 -10.54 4.37
N THR A 39 1.80 -11.43 3.97
CA THR A 39 0.69 -11.12 3.04
C THR A 39 -0.23 -10.06 3.64
N VAL A 40 -0.66 -10.23 4.90
CA VAL A 40 -1.58 -9.28 5.55
C VAL A 40 -0.91 -7.93 5.76
N ALA A 41 0.34 -7.90 6.24
CA ALA A 41 1.06 -6.66 6.46
C ALA A 41 1.34 -5.90 5.14
N LEU A 42 1.83 -6.59 4.11
CA LEU A 42 2.06 -6.00 2.78
C LEU A 42 0.74 -5.52 2.18
N GLY A 43 -0.32 -6.33 2.24
CA GLY A 43 -1.62 -5.99 1.69
C GLY A 43 -2.24 -4.75 2.34
N ARG A 44 -2.23 -4.66 3.68
CA ARG A 44 -2.69 -3.45 4.40
C ARG A 44 -1.86 -2.22 4.01
N THR A 45 -0.54 -2.35 3.81
CA THR A 45 0.31 -1.24 3.38
C THR A 45 0.04 -0.82 1.93
N LEU A 46 -0.23 -1.78 1.02
CA LEU A 46 -0.66 -1.49 -0.35
C LEU A 46 -1.98 -0.70 -0.36
N ILE A 47 -2.98 -1.15 0.41
CA ILE A 47 -4.28 -0.49 0.55
C ILE A 47 -4.10 0.94 1.11
N ALA A 48 -3.28 1.11 2.16
CA ALA A 48 -2.95 2.41 2.73
C ALA A 48 -2.36 3.36 1.67
N SER A 49 -1.43 2.87 0.86
CA SER A 49 -0.80 3.65 -0.21
C SER A 49 -1.77 4.05 -1.32
N GLN A 50 -2.68 3.15 -1.73
CA GLN A 50 -3.73 3.44 -2.70
C GLN A 50 -4.69 4.53 -2.20
N ILE A 51 -5.09 4.47 -0.93
CA ILE A 51 -5.93 5.50 -0.30
C ILE A 51 -5.22 6.86 -0.27
N LEU A 52 -3.95 6.89 0.14
CA LEU A 52 -3.17 8.12 0.19
C LEU A 52 -2.98 8.72 -1.21
N ALA A 53 -2.67 7.90 -2.22
CA ALA A 53 -2.52 8.36 -3.59
C ALA A 53 -3.83 8.88 -4.19
N ALA A 54 -4.97 8.23 -3.91
CA ALA A 54 -6.29 8.68 -4.36
C ALA A 54 -6.74 10.02 -3.73
N ASN A 55 -6.10 10.43 -2.61
CA ASN A 55 -6.34 11.73 -2.00
C ASN A 55 -5.56 12.87 -2.69
N GLU A 56 -4.56 12.54 -3.50
CA GLU A 56 -3.69 13.48 -4.20
C GLU A 56 -4.24 13.85 -5.60
N LYS A 57 -3.56 14.79 -6.25
CA LYS A 57 -3.91 15.27 -7.60
C LYS A 57 -2.66 15.32 -8.50
N GLY A 58 -2.90 15.40 -9.81
CA GLY A 58 -1.82 15.50 -10.80
C GLY A 58 -1.07 14.18 -10.95
N GLN A 59 0.22 14.22 -11.19
CA GLN A 59 1.09 13.04 -11.35
C GLN A 59 1.87 12.75 -10.07
N THR A 60 1.16 12.68 -8.94
CA THR A 60 1.78 12.45 -7.64
C THR A 60 2.05 10.97 -7.40
N LYS A 61 3.22 10.68 -6.83
CA LYS A 61 3.58 9.35 -6.32
C LYS A 61 3.69 9.39 -4.80
N ILE A 62 3.10 8.40 -4.14
CA ILE A 62 3.16 8.22 -2.70
C ILE A 62 3.99 6.97 -2.41
N THR A 63 5.06 7.13 -1.64
CA THR A 63 5.80 6.00 -1.07
C THR A 63 5.46 5.89 0.41
N VAL A 64 4.95 4.74 0.82
CA VAL A 64 4.79 4.40 2.24
C VAL A 64 5.87 3.41 2.64
N LYS A 65 6.55 3.71 3.75
CA LYS A 65 7.52 2.80 4.38
C LYS A 65 7.11 2.55 5.82
N VAL A 66 6.86 1.30 6.13
CA VAL A 66 6.71 0.82 7.50
C VAL A 66 8.06 0.21 7.90
N LEU A 67 8.78 0.91 8.77
CA LEU A 67 10.14 0.54 9.17
C LEU A 67 10.10 -0.08 10.56
N GLY A 68 9.73 -1.36 10.61
CA GLY A 68 9.59 -2.11 11.85
C GLY A 68 10.90 -2.74 12.32
N THR A 69 11.03 -2.95 13.63
CA THR A 69 12.21 -3.57 14.23
C THR A 69 12.08 -5.07 14.47
N SER A 70 10.93 -5.67 14.12
CA SER A 70 10.68 -7.09 14.34
C SER A 70 10.85 -7.92 13.05
N SER A 71 10.34 -9.14 13.03
CA SER A 71 10.66 -10.15 12.02
C SER A 71 10.24 -9.83 10.58
N LEU A 72 9.22 -9.00 10.36
CA LEU A 72 8.81 -8.57 9.01
C LEU A 72 9.85 -7.63 8.37
N GLY A 73 10.61 -6.89 9.20
CA GLY A 73 11.50 -5.86 8.70
C GLY A 73 10.75 -4.71 8.04
N ALA A 74 11.34 -4.14 6.99
CA ALA A 74 10.72 -3.04 6.26
C ALA A 74 9.64 -3.52 5.28
N ILE A 75 8.52 -2.76 5.20
CA ILE A 75 7.51 -2.88 4.16
C ILE A 75 7.54 -1.58 3.36
N ILE A 76 7.70 -1.68 2.05
CA ILE A 76 7.82 -0.50 1.18
C ILE A 76 6.82 -0.64 0.04
N THR A 77 5.96 0.36 -0.11
CA THR A 77 4.97 0.43 -1.19
C THR A 77 5.01 1.76 -1.90
N VAL A 78 4.70 1.77 -3.18
CA VAL A 78 4.63 2.99 -4.00
C VAL A 78 3.32 2.95 -4.78
N ALA A 79 2.50 3.96 -4.61
CA ALA A 79 1.25 4.15 -5.36
C ALA A 79 1.30 5.47 -6.14
N ASP A 80 0.54 5.56 -7.22
CA ASP A 80 0.35 6.78 -7.99
C ASP A 80 -1.14 7.16 -8.11
N THR A 81 -1.38 8.34 -8.62
CA THR A 81 -2.72 8.89 -8.85
C THR A 81 -3.47 8.26 -10.03
N GLU A 82 -2.84 7.33 -10.75
CA GLU A 82 -3.46 6.55 -11.83
C GLU A 82 -4.01 5.19 -11.34
N GLY A 83 -3.96 4.95 -10.01
CA GLY A 83 -4.43 3.73 -9.38
C GLY A 83 -3.43 2.56 -9.38
N ASN A 84 -2.20 2.80 -9.86
CA ASN A 84 -1.17 1.77 -9.81
C ASN A 84 -0.53 1.72 -8.43
N VAL A 85 -0.25 0.52 -7.94
CA VAL A 85 0.54 0.30 -6.72
C VAL A 85 1.51 -0.85 -6.92
N LYS A 86 2.67 -0.76 -6.28
CA LYS A 86 3.67 -1.82 -6.17
C LYS A 86 4.28 -1.79 -4.79
N GLY A 87 4.80 -2.91 -4.34
CA GLY A 87 5.41 -2.95 -3.00
C GLY A 87 6.00 -4.32 -2.69
N TYR A 88 6.75 -4.36 -1.60
CA TYR A 88 7.35 -5.58 -1.07
C TYR A 88 7.50 -5.49 0.45
N VAL A 89 7.65 -6.64 1.07
CA VAL A 89 8.07 -6.81 2.46
C VAL A 89 9.46 -7.42 2.49
N GLN A 90 10.32 -6.96 3.38
CA GLN A 90 11.71 -7.41 3.45
C GLN A 90 11.82 -8.90 3.74
N ASN A 91 11.00 -9.42 4.64
CA ASN A 91 10.98 -10.84 5.00
C ASN A 91 9.63 -11.47 4.62
N PRO A 92 9.49 -12.00 3.39
CA PRO A 92 8.22 -12.56 2.90
C PRO A 92 7.83 -13.88 3.57
N GLY A 93 8.79 -14.60 4.17
CA GLY A 93 8.59 -15.91 4.77
C GLY A 93 8.11 -15.88 6.23
N VAL A 94 7.73 -14.72 6.77
CA VAL A 94 7.22 -14.65 8.14
C VAL A 94 5.79 -15.15 8.20
N ASP A 95 5.62 -16.25 8.92
CA ASP A 95 4.33 -16.89 9.14
C ASP A 95 3.91 -16.77 10.60
N ILE A 96 2.61 -16.63 10.85
CA ILE A 96 2.06 -16.54 12.19
C ILE A 96 0.87 -17.49 12.36
N LYS A 97 0.70 -17.93 13.59
CA LYS A 97 -0.53 -18.61 13.99
C LYS A 97 -1.71 -17.63 13.98
N LYS A 98 -2.75 -17.96 13.23
CA LYS A 98 -4.03 -17.24 13.27
C LYS A 98 -4.54 -17.19 14.69
N THR A 99 -5.16 -16.09 15.08
CA THR A 99 -5.90 -16.00 16.35
C THR A 99 -7.07 -16.99 16.36
N ALA A 100 -7.64 -17.26 17.53
CA ALA A 100 -8.83 -18.12 17.65
C ALA A 100 -10.03 -17.60 16.82
N THR A 101 -10.05 -16.31 16.46
CA THR A 101 -11.06 -15.66 15.62
C THR A 101 -10.73 -15.72 14.12
N GLY A 102 -9.59 -16.31 13.73
CA GLY A 102 -9.11 -16.34 12.34
C GLY A 102 -8.47 -15.04 11.85
N GLU A 103 -8.38 -14.03 12.71
CA GLU A 103 -7.78 -12.75 12.41
C GLU A 103 -6.25 -12.82 12.52
N VAL A 104 -5.55 -12.18 11.59
CA VAL A 104 -4.08 -12.11 11.59
C VAL A 104 -3.66 -10.77 12.18
N LEU A 105 -3.07 -10.80 13.37
CA LEU A 105 -2.43 -9.64 13.99
C LEU A 105 -1.00 -9.52 13.48
N VAL A 106 -0.63 -8.40 12.88
CA VAL A 106 0.70 -8.18 12.32
C VAL A 106 1.60 -7.31 13.20
N GLY A 107 1.02 -6.55 14.12
CA GLY A 107 1.75 -5.64 15.00
C GLY A 107 2.95 -6.25 15.72
N PRO A 108 2.85 -7.43 16.36
CA PRO A 108 3.99 -8.07 17.02
C PRO A 108 5.16 -8.39 16.10
N PHE A 109 4.93 -8.52 14.80
CA PHE A 109 5.92 -8.89 13.78
C PHE A 109 6.43 -7.69 12.98
N VAL A 110 5.70 -6.59 12.99
CA VAL A 110 6.18 -5.26 12.60
C VAL A 110 7.07 -4.71 13.73
N GLY A 111 6.59 -4.75 14.97
CA GLY A 111 7.29 -4.25 16.14
C GLY A 111 7.22 -2.73 16.28
N GLN A 112 8.13 -2.17 17.04
CA GLN A 112 8.32 -0.71 17.14
C GLN A 112 8.98 -0.18 15.86
N GLY A 113 8.84 1.11 15.59
CA GLY A 113 9.46 1.71 14.42
C GLY A 113 8.73 2.96 13.93
N GLU A 114 8.79 3.17 12.62
CA GLU A 114 8.35 4.42 12.00
C GLU A 114 7.43 4.15 10.82
N PHE A 115 6.40 5.00 10.68
CA PHE A 115 5.52 5.10 9.52
C PHE A 115 5.93 6.34 8.72
N LEU A 116 6.62 6.14 7.60
CA LEU A 116 7.15 7.22 6.76
C LEU A 116 6.34 7.31 5.47
N VAL A 117 5.91 8.51 5.13
CA VAL A 117 5.25 8.81 3.84
C VAL A 117 6.09 9.82 3.08
N ILE A 118 6.40 9.48 1.83
CA ILE A 118 7.12 10.34 0.89
C ILE A 118 6.15 10.69 -0.23
N THR A 119 5.87 11.99 -0.40
CA THR A 119 5.04 12.51 -1.47
C THR A 119 5.90 13.17 -2.53
N ASP A 120 5.91 12.61 -3.72
CA ASP A 120 6.61 13.15 -4.89
C ASP A 120 5.59 13.73 -5.88
N TYR A 121 5.57 15.03 -6.01
CA TYR A 121 4.68 15.75 -6.92
C TYR A 121 5.20 15.80 -8.37
N GLY A 122 6.31 15.12 -8.67
CA GLY A 122 6.98 15.15 -9.99
C GLY A 122 7.73 16.46 -10.28
N THR A 123 7.74 17.39 -9.34
CA THR A 123 8.43 18.68 -9.44
C THR A 123 9.05 19.05 -8.09
N GLY A 124 10.32 19.46 -8.10
CA GLY A 124 11.04 19.80 -6.86
C GLY A 124 11.50 18.59 -6.06
N ASN A 125 11.75 18.81 -4.76
CA ASN A 125 12.13 17.74 -3.86
C ASN A 125 10.89 17.05 -3.28
N PRO A 126 10.88 15.74 -3.12
CA PRO A 126 9.81 15.03 -2.44
C PRO A 126 9.62 15.53 -1.00
N TYR A 127 8.37 15.61 -0.57
CA TYR A 127 8.02 15.93 0.81
C TYR A 127 8.00 14.65 1.64
N ASN A 128 8.72 14.65 2.76
CA ASN A 128 8.80 13.51 3.67
C ASN A 128 8.11 13.86 4.99
N SER A 129 7.26 12.98 5.47
CA SER A 129 6.67 13.08 6.80
C SER A 129 6.65 11.72 7.50
N MET A 130 6.78 11.71 8.81
CA MET A 130 7.02 10.50 9.57
C MET A 130 6.36 10.59 10.95
N THR A 131 5.83 9.47 11.41
CA THR A 131 5.33 9.28 12.77
C THR A 131 5.85 7.97 13.36
N PRO A 132 5.93 7.83 14.69
CA PRO A 132 6.18 6.52 15.28
C PRO A 132 5.03 5.56 14.98
N LEU A 133 5.34 4.27 14.88
CA LEU A 133 4.32 3.22 14.90
C LEU A 133 3.71 3.13 16.30
N ILE A 134 2.37 3.11 16.36
CA ILE A 134 1.64 3.01 17.63
C ILE A 134 1.22 1.58 17.94
N SER A 135 0.91 0.78 16.91
CA SER A 135 0.50 -0.61 17.07
C SER A 135 1.21 -1.56 16.10
N GLY A 136 1.64 -1.08 14.95
CA GLY A 136 2.15 -1.91 13.85
C GLY A 136 1.04 -2.64 13.07
N GLU A 137 -0.26 -2.42 13.37
CA GLU A 137 -1.38 -3.00 12.63
C GLU A 137 -1.69 -2.26 11.32
N ILE A 138 -0.89 -1.27 10.96
CA ILE A 138 -0.90 -0.45 9.75
C ILE A 138 -2.12 0.49 9.67
N GLY A 139 -3.33 -0.01 9.91
CA GLY A 139 -4.55 0.82 9.87
C GLY A 139 -4.56 1.89 10.96
N GLU A 140 -4.23 1.52 12.18
CA GLU A 140 -4.12 2.44 13.32
C GLU A 140 -2.94 3.40 13.13
N ASP A 141 -1.82 2.92 12.61
CA ASP A 141 -0.63 3.72 12.34
C ASP A 141 -0.92 4.78 11.25
N LEU A 142 -1.70 4.41 10.21
CA LEU A 142 -2.16 5.35 9.19
C LEU A 142 -3.13 6.40 9.77
N ALA A 143 -4.08 6.00 10.64
CA ALA A 143 -4.99 6.94 11.29
C ALA A 143 -4.23 7.94 12.17
N PHE A 144 -3.24 7.46 12.92
CA PHE A 144 -2.35 8.28 13.72
C PHE A 144 -1.53 9.25 12.84
N TYR A 145 -0.94 8.76 11.75
CA TYR A 145 -0.21 9.58 10.78
C TYR A 145 -1.08 10.71 10.22
N LEU A 146 -2.30 10.41 9.81
CA LEU A 146 -3.23 11.41 9.26
C LEU A 146 -3.61 12.48 10.28
N THR A 147 -3.74 12.10 11.54
CA THR A 147 -4.07 13.03 12.62
C THR A 147 -2.89 13.91 13.01
N GLU A 148 -1.73 13.29 13.28
CA GLU A 148 -0.55 14.00 13.81
C GLU A 148 0.22 14.78 12.73
N SER A 149 0.43 14.14 11.57
CA SER A 149 1.24 14.72 10.49
C SER A 149 0.41 15.57 9.52
N GLN A 150 -0.80 15.12 9.17
CA GLN A 150 -1.66 15.79 8.21
C GLN A 150 -2.72 16.68 8.87
N GLN A 151 -2.83 16.66 10.20
CA GLN A 151 -3.82 17.40 10.98
C GLN A 151 -5.27 17.18 10.49
N THR A 152 -5.53 15.97 9.99
CA THR A 152 -6.83 15.59 9.44
C THR A 152 -7.40 14.42 10.26
N PRO A 153 -8.34 14.69 11.21
CA PRO A 153 -8.97 13.62 11.98
C PRO A 153 -9.63 12.61 11.04
N SER A 154 -9.26 11.34 11.21
CA SER A 154 -9.60 10.29 10.25
C SER A 154 -9.94 8.98 10.95
N ALA A 155 -10.93 8.26 10.41
CA ALA A 155 -11.17 6.86 10.73
C ALA A 155 -10.65 5.98 9.58
N VAL A 156 -9.87 4.97 9.92
CA VAL A 156 -9.24 4.04 8.95
C VAL A 156 -9.62 2.63 9.31
N GLY A 157 -10.00 1.85 8.31
CA GLY A 157 -10.21 0.43 8.43
C GLY A 157 -9.58 -0.29 7.24
N LEU A 158 -8.57 -1.12 7.51
CA LEU A 158 -7.86 -1.92 6.51
C LEU A 158 -7.93 -3.38 6.89
N ASN A 159 -8.26 -4.26 5.94
CA ASN A 159 -8.21 -5.69 6.22
C ASN A 159 -7.82 -6.51 4.99
N VAL A 160 -7.18 -7.63 5.26
CA VAL A 160 -6.84 -8.70 4.31
C VAL A 160 -7.27 -10.00 4.95
N LEU A 161 -8.25 -10.66 4.34
CA LEU A 161 -8.72 -11.98 4.76
C LEU A 161 -8.06 -13.05 3.92
N LEU A 162 -7.60 -14.08 4.59
CA LEU A 162 -7.03 -15.26 3.97
C LEU A 162 -8.01 -16.43 4.09
N ASP A 163 -8.00 -17.30 3.10
CA ASP A 163 -8.73 -18.57 3.15
C ASP A 163 -8.01 -19.61 4.04
N GLU A 164 -8.52 -20.84 4.05
CA GLU A 164 -7.93 -21.96 4.80
C GLU A 164 -6.54 -22.39 4.30
N ASN A 165 -6.18 -22.03 3.07
CA ASN A 165 -4.88 -22.32 2.43
C ASN A 165 -3.92 -21.12 2.49
N ASP A 166 -4.23 -20.12 3.32
CA ASP A 166 -3.48 -18.86 3.46
C ASP A 166 -3.40 -18.03 2.16
N LYS A 167 -4.37 -18.21 1.25
CA LYS A 167 -4.50 -17.39 0.05
C LYS A 167 -5.44 -16.22 0.29
N VAL A 168 -5.17 -15.09 -0.38
CA VAL A 168 -6.00 -13.91 -0.27
C VAL A 168 -7.42 -14.22 -0.75
N LYS A 169 -8.39 -14.20 0.17
CA LYS A 169 -9.82 -14.35 -0.11
C LYS A 169 -10.41 -13.02 -0.56
N VAL A 170 -10.24 -11.99 0.26
CA VAL A 170 -10.66 -10.61 0.00
C VAL A 170 -9.75 -9.64 0.72
N ALA A 171 -9.50 -8.48 0.10
CA ALA A 171 -8.70 -7.40 0.69
C ALA A 171 -9.31 -6.05 0.33
N GLY A 172 -9.36 -5.13 1.28
CA GLY A 172 -9.93 -3.82 1.08
C GLY A 172 -10.02 -3.02 2.38
N GLY A 173 -10.73 -1.91 2.30
CA GLY A 173 -10.88 -1.07 3.45
C GLY A 173 -11.48 0.30 3.14
N PHE A 174 -11.35 1.19 4.11
CA PHE A 174 -11.83 2.55 3.97
C PHE A 174 -10.94 3.56 4.71
N LEU A 175 -11.04 4.79 4.27
CA LEU A 175 -10.63 5.99 4.99
C LEU A 175 -11.83 6.94 5.03
N VAL A 176 -12.16 7.48 6.21
CA VAL A 176 -13.09 8.59 6.32
C VAL A 176 -12.41 9.76 7.02
N GLN A 177 -12.51 10.93 6.42
CA GLN A 177 -11.90 12.18 6.90
C GLN A 177 -12.97 13.17 7.29
N VAL A 178 -12.78 13.81 8.44
CA VAL A 178 -13.59 14.97 8.87
C VAL A 178 -13.14 16.18 8.05
N LEU A 179 -14.09 16.86 7.41
CA LEU A 179 -13.81 18.05 6.62
C LEU A 179 -14.00 19.33 7.44
N PRO A 180 -13.30 20.42 7.07
CA PRO A 180 -13.47 21.72 7.74
C PRO A 180 -14.92 22.18 7.72
N GLY A 181 -15.41 22.62 8.88
CA GLY A 181 -16.80 23.07 9.05
C GLY A 181 -17.79 22.00 9.52
N ALA A 182 -17.36 20.76 9.69
CA ALA A 182 -18.17 19.72 10.33
C ALA A 182 -18.55 20.13 11.77
N LYS A 183 -19.81 19.90 12.12
CA LYS A 183 -20.32 20.26 13.46
C LYS A 183 -19.98 19.15 14.47
N GLU A 184 -19.69 19.54 15.70
CA GLU A 184 -19.37 18.60 16.79
C GLU A 184 -20.41 17.46 16.94
N ALA A 185 -21.71 17.81 16.83
CA ALA A 185 -22.77 16.82 16.91
C ALA A 185 -22.80 15.82 15.73
N GLU A 186 -22.29 16.22 14.55
CA GLU A 186 -22.15 15.34 13.39
C GLU A 186 -20.95 14.42 13.58
N ILE A 187 -19.82 14.95 14.06
CA ILE A 187 -18.62 14.18 14.38
C ILE A 187 -18.94 13.12 15.43
N ALA A 188 -19.58 13.49 16.54
CA ALA A 188 -19.92 12.55 17.60
C ALA A 188 -20.86 11.42 17.11
N ARG A 189 -21.83 11.72 16.23
CA ARG A 189 -22.69 10.68 15.63
C ARG A 189 -21.91 9.75 14.71
N PHE A 190 -20.99 10.32 13.94
CA PHE A 190 -20.14 9.55 13.05
C PHE A 190 -19.18 8.63 13.82
N GLU A 191 -18.50 9.16 14.85
CA GLU A 191 -17.61 8.37 15.71
C GLU A 191 -18.34 7.20 16.36
N LYS A 192 -19.55 7.45 16.90
CA LYS A 192 -20.38 6.39 17.44
C LYS A 192 -20.69 5.31 16.40
N ARG A 193 -21.01 5.71 15.17
CA ARG A 193 -21.31 4.76 14.08
C ARG A 193 -20.10 3.92 13.71
N ILE A 194 -18.91 4.53 13.63
CA ILE A 194 -17.66 3.80 13.38
C ILE A 194 -17.36 2.82 14.52
N GLN A 195 -17.58 3.19 15.77
CA GLN A 195 -17.39 2.32 16.92
C GLN A 195 -18.39 1.14 16.95
N GLU A 196 -19.63 1.35 16.50
CA GLU A 196 -20.67 0.35 16.42
C GLU A 196 -20.64 -0.46 15.09
N MET A 197 -19.70 -0.14 14.17
CA MET A 197 -19.55 -0.79 12.87
C MET A 197 -19.24 -2.29 13.06
N PRO A 198 -19.86 -3.18 12.27
CA PRO A 198 -19.45 -4.58 12.22
C PRO A 198 -17.96 -4.70 11.87
N ALA A 199 -17.32 -5.78 12.31
CA ALA A 199 -15.94 -6.06 11.94
C ALA A 199 -15.76 -5.93 10.41
N ILE A 200 -14.69 -5.23 9.97
CA ILE A 200 -14.41 -4.98 8.54
C ILE A 200 -14.34 -6.29 7.76
N SER A 201 -13.81 -7.36 8.40
CA SER A 201 -13.79 -8.70 7.84
C SER A 201 -15.17 -9.16 7.37
N ARG A 202 -16.21 -8.93 8.18
CA ARG A 202 -17.59 -9.30 7.82
C ARG A 202 -18.15 -8.46 6.66
N LEU A 203 -17.82 -7.18 6.64
CA LEU A 203 -18.27 -6.28 5.56
C LEU A 203 -17.63 -6.67 4.23
N LEU A 204 -16.35 -7.03 4.26
CA LEU A 204 -15.61 -7.49 3.09
C LEU A 204 -16.07 -8.87 2.57
N GLU A 205 -16.68 -9.71 3.42
CA GLU A 205 -17.23 -11.02 3.00
C GLU A 205 -18.61 -10.94 2.34
N SER A 206 -19.25 -9.75 2.31
CA SER A 206 -20.52 -9.57 1.60
C SER A 206 -20.33 -9.62 0.07
N ASP A 207 -21.37 -10.02 -0.68
CA ASP A 207 -21.34 -10.08 -2.15
C ASP A 207 -21.02 -8.73 -2.80
N ASP A 208 -21.49 -7.64 -2.17
CA ASP A 208 -21.12 -6.26 -2.55
C ASP A 208 -20.50 -5.56 -1.34
N HIS A 209 -19.24 -5.90 -1.08
CA HIS A 209 -18.52 -5.38 0.09
C HIS A 209 -18.25 -3.88 0.02
N ILE A 210 -18.16 -3.27 -1.17
CA ILE A 210 -18.04 -1.81 -1.28
C ILE A 210 -19.31 -1.13 -0.80
N GLU A 211 -20.49 -1.61 -1.24
CA GLU A 211 -21.77 -1.08 -0.77
C GLU A 211 -21.98 -1.36 0.73
N ALA A 212 -21.56 -2.52 1.22
CA ALA A 212 -21.60 -2.84 2.63
C ALA A 212 -20.76 -1.87 3.48
N LEU A 213 -19.57 -1.53 3.03
CA LEU A 213 -18.71 -0.53 3.68
C LEU A 213 -19.33 0.87 3.62
N LEU A 214 -19.85 1.30 2.47
CA LEU A 214 -20.54 2.59 2.33
C LEU A 214 -21.77 2.68 3.22
N ALA A 215 -22.58 1.62 3.28
CA ALA A 215 -23.75 1.56 4.17
C ALA A 215 -23.35 1.61 5.65
N ALA A 216 -22.25 0.95 6.04
CA ALA A 216 -21.73 1.00 7.40
C ALA A 216 -21.20 2.41 7.76
N ILE A 217 -20.54 3.09 6.81
CA ILE A 217 -19.99 4.44 6.99
C ILE A 217 -21.13 5.48 7.11
N TYR A 218 -22.07 5.48 6.17
CA TYR A 218 -23.09 6.53 6.08
C TYR A 218 -24.41 6.18 6.78
N GLY A 219 -24.73 4.88 6.96
CA GLY A 219 -26.03 4.46 7.46
C GLY A 219 -27.14 4.96 6.54
N ASN A 220 -28.07 5.74 7.10
CA ASN A 220 -29.15 6.36 6.33
C ASN A 220 -28.85 7.81 5.90
N GLU A 221 -27.63 8.31 6.16
CA GLU A 221 -27.25 9.67 5.77
C GLU A 221 -26.93 9.71 4.27
N PRO A 222 -27.45 10.71 3.53
CA PRO A 222 -27.21 10.81 2.10
C PRO A 222 -25.77 11.22 1.80
N TYR A 223 -25.22 10.64 0.75
CA TYR A 223 -23.87 10.93 0.25
C TYR A 223 -23.86 10.98 -1.28
N LYS A 224 -22.80 11.58 -1.84
CA LYS A 224 -22.55 11.65 -3.28
C LYS A 224 -21.26 10.90 -3.61
N ARG A 225 -21.28 10.10 -4.67
CA ARG A 225 -20.07 9.55 -5.27
C ARG A 225 -19.40 10.63 -6.12
N LEU A 226 -18.12 10.87 -5.86
CA LEU A 226 -17.30 11.86 -6.57
C LEU A 226 -16.52 11.24 -7.72
N SER A 227 -15.94 10.06 -7.49
CA SER A 227 -15.24 9.27 -8.52
C SER A 227 -15.32 7.78 -8.20
N GLU A 228 -15.11 6.98 -9.25
CA GLU A 228 -14.84 5.56 -9.18
C GLU A 228 -13.67 5.30 -10.13
N GLU A 229 -12.58 4.74 -9.61
CA GLU A 229 -11.32 4.57 -10.33
C GLU A 229 -10.83 3.14 -10.19
N GLU A 230 -10.28 2.58 -11.27
CA GLU A 230 -9.62 1.28 -11.24
C GLU A 230 -8.30 1.37 -10.52
N ILE A 231 -8.01 0.36 -9.70
CA ILE A 231 -6.72 0.22 -9.01
C ILE A 231 -6.12 -1.15 -9.31
N ARG A 232 -4.78 -1.25 -9.28
CA ARG A 232 -4.11 -2.51 -9.63
C ARG A 232 -2.68 -2.57 -9.14
N PHE A 233 -2.18 -3.79 -8.96
CA PHE A 233 -0.75 -4.02 -8.78
C PHE A 233 -0.04 -3.87 -10.12
N GLN A 234 0.75 -2.82 -10.26
CA GLN A 234 1.51 -2.56 -11.48
C GLN A 234 2.87 -1.94 -11.17
N CYS A 235 3.92 -2.53 -11.75
CA CYS A 235 5.27 -2.01 -11.67
C CYS A 235 5.69 -1.40 -13.01
N ASP A 236 6.31 -0.24 -12.94
CA ASP A 236 6.85 0.52 -14.08
C ASP A 236 8.31 0.19 -14.41
N CYS A 237 8.84 -0.94 -13.90
CA CYS A 237 10.19 -1.38 -14.22
C CYS A 237 10.30 -1.89 -15.66
N ASN A 238 11.47 -1.66 -16.28
CA ASN A 238 11.80 -2.15 -17.60
C ASN A 238 13.33 -2.36 -17.73
N LYS A 239 13.78 -3.03 -18.82
CA LYS A 239 15.19 -3.34 -19.05
C LYS A 239 16.04 -2.08 -19.15
N GLU A 240 15.55 -1.02 -19.81
CA GLU A 240 16.26 0.24 -19.99
C GLU A 240 16.58 0.93 -18.65
N ARG A 241 15.62 0.94 -17.72
CA ARG A 241 15.82 1.49 -16.37
C ARG A 241 16.94 0.78 -15.61
N PHE A 242 17.02 -0.55 -15.72
CA PHE A 242 18.09 -1.32 -15.11
C PHE A 242 19.42 -1.16 -15.86
N MET A 243 19.40 -1.01 -17.18
CA MET A 243 20.58 -0.67 -17.98
C MET A 243 21.19 0.66 -17.51
N ASN A 244 20.34 1.69 -17.31
CA ASN A 244 20.77 2.98 -16.77
C ASN A 244 21.33 2.87 -15.35
N ALA A 245 20.80 1.96 -14.53
CA ALA A 245 21.36 1.69 -13.20
C ALA A 245 22.72 1.00 -13.29
N LEU A 246 22.88 -0.02 -14.15
CA LEU A 246 24.17 -0.67 -14.41
C LEU A 246 25.22 0.34 -14.93
N ALA A 247 24.80 1.31 -15.74
CA ALA A 247 25.67 2.37 -16.25
C ALA A 247 26.31 3.23 -15.13
N THR A 248 25.78 3.21 -13.90
CA THR A 248 26.38 3.93 -12.76
C THR A 248 27.53 3.18 -12.09
N LEU A 249 27.67 1.85 -12.35
CA LEU A 249 28.72 1.03 -11.75
C LEU A 249 30.11 1.40 -12.32
N PRO A 250 31.20 1.17 -11.55
CA PRO A 250 32.55 1.29 -12.05
C PRO A 250 32.79 0.41 -13.29
N LYS A 251 33.66 0.89 -14.20
CA LYS A 251 34.01 0.13 -15.42
C LYS A 251 34.54 -1.27 -15.11
N ALA A 252 35.38 -1.38 -14.07
CA ALA A 252 35.96 -2.66 -13.65
C ALA A 252 34.90 -3.70 -13.25
N ASP A 253 33.81 -3.26 -12.58
CA ASP A 253 32.73 -4.15 -12.15
C ASP A 253 31.93 -4.66 -13.37
N LEU A 254 31.70 -3.79 -14.36
CA LEU A 254 31.06 -4.17 -15.63
C LEU A 254 31.92 -5.14 -16.43
N GLU A 255 33.24 -4.95 -16.45
CA GLU A 255 34.20 -5.86 -17.10
C GLU A 255 34.22 -7.22 -16.40
N GLU A 256 34.16 -7.25 -15.07
CA GLU A 256 34.06 -8.48 -14.31
C GLU A 256 32.77 -9.27 -14.63
N MET A 257 31.62 -8.59 -14.61
CA MET A 257 30.33 -9.19 -14.99
C MET A 257 30.35 -9.75 -16.42
N ARG A 258 30.98 -9.04 -17.37
CA ARG A 258 31.09 -9.50 -18.76
C ARG A 258 31.98 -10.71 -18.90
N ASP A 259 33.17 -10.70 -18.26
CA ASP A 259 34.24 -11.67 -18.54
C ASP A 259 34.14 -12.92 -17.65
N GLN A 260 33.71 -12.75 -16.38
CA GLN A 260 33.61 -13.88 -15.42
C GLN A 260 32.22 -14.46 -15.38
N ASP A 261 31.17 -13.57 -15.23
CA ASP A 261 29.79 -14.02 -15.07
C ASP A 261 29.07 -14.22 -16.41
N GLN A 262 29.67 -13.75 -17.53
CA GLN A 262 29.13 -13.81 -18.90
C GLN A 262 27.78 -13.12 -19.05
N GLY A 263 27.49 -12.15 -18.18
CA GLY A 263 26.24 -11.39 -18.14
C GLY A 263 25.89 -10.92 -16.74
N ALA A 264 24.69 -10.39 -16.61
CA ALA A 264 24.12 -10.01 -15.32
C ALA A 264 22.63 -10.35 -15.27
N GLU A 265 22.16 -10.76 -14.10
CA GLU A 265 20.74 -10.95 -13.83
C GLU A 265 20.31 -9.99 -12.73
N ILE A 266 19.25 -9.22 -13.00
CA ILE A 266 18.67 -8.25 -12.04
C ILE A 266 17.22 -8.60 -11.81
N VAL A 267 16.85 -8.82 -10.56
CA VAL A 267 15.47 -9.05 -10.13
C VAL A 267 14.88 -7.75 -9.59
N CYS A 268 13.76 -7.33 -10.14
CA CYS A 268 13.04 -6.16 -9.62
C CYS A 268 12.46 -6.46 -8.24
N GLN A 269 12.90 -5.77 -7.21
CA GLN A 269 12.45 -5.98 -5.84
C GLN A 269 10.94 -5.73 -5.66
N PHE A 270 10.33 -4.84 -6.45
CA PHE A 270 8.92 -4.51 -6.36
C PHE A 270 7.97 -5.51 -7.00
N CYS A 271 8.39 -6.24 -8.03
CA CYS A 271 7.49 -7.13 -8.78
C CYS A 271 8.09 -8.50 -9.13
N GLN A 272 9.31 -8.78 -8.68
CA GLN A 272 10.04 -10.03 -8.89
C GLN A 272 10.28 -10.39 -10.38
N THR A 273 10.11 -9.43 -11.30
CA THR A 273 10.47 -9.64 -12.71
C THR A 273 11.97 -9.67 -12.85
N THR A 274 12.49 -10.72 -13.51
CA THR A 274 13.91 -10.90 -13.79
C THR A 274 14.27 -10.30 -15.13
N TYR A 275 15.37 -9.57 -15.17
CA TYR A 275 15.98 -8.98 -16.36
C TYR A 275 17.36 -9.56 -16.57
N HIS A 276 17.61 -10.06 -17.78
CA HIS A 276 18.91 -10.61 -18.19
C HIS A 276 19.63 -9.60 -19.09
N PHE A 277 20.91 -9.42 -18.81
CA PHE A 277 21.85 -8.60 -19.57
C PHE A 277 22.98 -9.50 -20.07
N ASP A 278 23.13 -9.60 -21.37
CA ASP A 278 24.20 -10.42 -21.97
C ASP A 278 25.53 -9.63 -22.07
N GLN A 279 26.56 -10.32 -22.57
CA GLN A 279 27.88 -9.71 -22.75
C GLN A 279 27.85 -8.48 -23.67
N ASN A 280 26.96 -8.46 -24.67
CA ASN A 280 26.85 -7.33 -25.60
C ASN A 280 26.22 -6.11 -24.91
N ASP A 281 25.18 -6.33 -24.08
CA ASP A 281 24.57 -5.27 -23.25
C ASP A 281 25.64 -4.61 -22.35
N LEU A 282 26.50 -5.41 -21.70
CA LEU A 282 27.57 -4.92 -20.83
C LEU A 282 28.70 -4.24 -21.61
N GLU A 283 29.05 -4.75 -22.79
CA GLU A 283 30.08 -4.13 -23.63
C GLU A 283 29.68 -2.75 -24.16
N GLU A 284 28.38 -2.55 -24.43
CA GLU A 284 27.84 -1.23 -24.79
C GLU A 284 28.06 -0.24 -23.64
N LEU A 285 27.72 -0.61 -22.39
CA LEU A 285 27.94 0.22 -21.22
C LEU A 285 29.41 0.53 -20.94
N ILE A 286 30.30 -0.44 -21.19
CA ILE A 286 31.76 -0.27 -21.00
C ILE A 286 32.32 0.73 -22.01
N ARG A 287 31.85 0.69 -23.28
CA ARG A 287 32.27 1.62 -24.32
C ARG A 287 31.88 3.07 -24.01
N ASP A 288 30.70 3.27 -23.46
CA ASP A 288 30.21 4.61 -23.11
C ASP A 288 31.00 5.26 -21.95
N LYS A 289 31.81 4.48 -21.23
CA LYS A 289 32.70 4.93 -20.15
C LYS A 289 34.16 5.18 -20.62
N SER A 290 34.43 4.98 -21.89
CA SER A 290 35.76 5.20 -22.49
C SER A 290 35.85 6.58 -23.07
#